data_8109d4b311c8a1cd42917cdbf24126b0
#
_entry.id   8109d4b311c8a1cd42917cdbf24126b0
#
_cell.length_a   1.000
_cell.length_b   1.000
_cell.length_c   1.000
_cell.angle_alpha   90.00
_cell.angle_beta   90.00
_cell.angle_gamma   90.00
#
_symmetry.space_group_name_H-M   'P 1'
#
loop_
_entity.id
_entity.type
_entity.pdbx_description
1 polymer ?
#
loop_
_entity_poly.entity_id
_entity_poly.type
_entity_poly.pdbx_seq_one_letter_code
_entity_poly.pdbx_strand_id
1 'polypeptide(L)'
;FDRPCLSEEEASRGVIGIPRVLNMYEDYPFWHAFFTKLGFRVVLSPASNKEIYESGMDSISSDTACYPAKLVHGHIKWLVENDIKRIFYPSINYEVEEDKTAPNHYNCPIVATYPEVIDKNMADYFYDNMVEFYHPFVPYDDDSRFVREMTKFFNHERDIDLDSTRNILKTYDLEAGARDYGLFSMEISDKEITE
;
A
#
# COMPACT_ATOMS: atom_id res chain seq x y z
N PHE A 1 3.22 13.31 -1.74
CA PHE A 1 4.08 12.11 -1.67
C PHE A 1 5.38 12.35 -0.89
N ASP A 2 5.85 13.57 -0.77
CA ASP A 2 7.03 13.93 0.04
C ASP A 2 6.64 13.96 1.52
N ARG A 3 6.80 12.82 2.19
CA ARG A 3 6.54 12.67 3.61
C ARG A 3 7.82 12.34 4.35
N PRO A 4 8.00 12.87 5.58
CA PRO A 4 9.18 12.56 6.36
C PRO A 4 9.22 11.07 6.70
N CYS A 5 10.33 10.41 6.37
CA CYS A 5 10.57 9.02 6.72
C CYS A 5 11.35 8.94 8.02
N LEU A 6 11.13 7.89 8.80
CA LEU A 6 11.98 7.58 9.94
C LEU A 6 13.43 7.38 9.47
N SER A 7 14.39 7.80 10.28
CA SER A 7 15.79 7.43 10.08
C SER A 7 15.99 5.92 10.31
N GLU A 8 17.13 5.38 9.93
CA GLU A 8 17.45 3.96 10.16
C GLU A 8 17.47 3.62 11.66
N GLU A 9 17.90 4.57 12.50
CA GLU A 9 17.96 4.40 13.95
C GLU A 9 16.56 4.43 14.60
N GLU A 10 15.63 5.22 14.06
CA GLU A 10 14.25 5.32 14.53
C GLU A 10 13.38 4.17 14.04
N ALA A 11 13.73 3.56 12.90
CA ALA A 11 13.00 2.48 12.27
C ALA A 11 13.23 1.14 12.98
N SER A 12 12.69 0.99 14.17
CA SER A 12 12.87 -0.20 15.03
C SER A 12 12.46 -1.52 14.37
N ARG A 13 11.62 -1.47 13.35
CA ARG A 13 11.13 -2.63 12.57
C ARG A 13 11.72 -2.72 11.16
N GLY A 14 12.67 -1.83 10.82
CA GLY A 14 13.34 -1.81 9.52
C GLY A 14 12.52 -1.12 8.44
N VAL A 15 12.67 -1.56 7.20
CA VAL A 15 12.14 -0.88 6.02
C VAL A 15 10.97 -1.65 5.42
N ILE A 16 9.96 -0.92 4.92
CA ILE A 16 8.87 -1.45 4.10
C ILE A 16 8.70 -0.58 2.85
N GLY A 17 8.58 -1.22 1.69
CA GLY A 17 8.35 -0.57 0.41
C GLY A 17 6.88 -0.52 0.04
N ILE A 18 6.47 0.59 -0.57
CA ILE A 18 5.13 0.75 -1.14
C ILE A 18 5.30 1.13 -2.62
N PRO A 19 4.73 0.36 -3.57
CA PRO A 19 4.75 0.75 -4.97
C PRO A 19 3.79 1.92 -5.22
N ARG A 20 4.26 2.95 -5.93
CA ARG A 20 3.46 4.12 -6.31
C ARG A 20 2.63 3.83 -7.55
N VAL A 21 1.54 3.10 -7.37
CA VAL A 21 0.74 2.54 -8.48
C VAL A 21 -0.75 2.52 -8.15
N LEU A 22 -1.59 2.61 -9.18
CA LEU A 22 -3.04 2.44 -9.10
C LEU A 22 -3.65 3.18 -7.89
N ASN A 23 -4.44 2.50 -7.07
CA ASN A 23 -5.08 3.07 -5.88
C ASN A 23 -4.10 3.54 -4.79
N MET A 24 -2.84 3.06 -4.82
CA MET A 24 -1.82 3.57 -3.88
C MET A 24 -1.48 5.05 -4.09
N TYR A 25 -1.95 5.69 -5.18
CA TYR A 25 -1.89 7.14 -5.31
C TYR A 25 -2.79 7.86 -4.29
N GLU A 26 -3.93 7.28 -3.94
CA GLU A 26 -4.86 7.82 -2.93
C GLU A 26 -4.51 7.30 -1.53
N ASP A 27 -4.24 6.00 -1.41
CA ASP A 27 -4.08 5.32 -0.12
C ASP A 27 -2.72 5.52 0.54
N TYR A 28 -1.71 5.97 -0.20
CA TYR A 28 -0.35 6.13 0.32
C TYR A 28 -0.26 6.96 1.61
N PRO A 29 -0.95 8.10 1.76
CA PRO A 29 -0.88 8.88 2.98
C PRO A 29 -1.27 8.11 4.23
N PHE A 30 -2.32 7.30 4.14
CA PHE A 30 -2.77 6.43 5.23
C PHE A 30 -1.71 5.36 5.54
N TRP A 31 -1.26 4.61 4.53
CA TRP A 31 -0.31 3.53 4.72
C TRP A 31 1.05 4.02 5.20
N HIS A 32 1.49 5.18 4.71
CA HIS A 32 2.71 5.81 5.21
C HIS A 32 2.61 6.11 6.71
N ALA A 33 1.53 6.76 7.13
CA ALA A 33 1.32 7.10 8.52
C ALA A 33 1.17 5.84 9.40
N PHE A 34 0.44 4.84 8.91
CA PHE A 34 0.25 3.55 9.58
C PHE A 34 1.59 2.84 9.84
N PHE A 35 2.38 2.63 8.81
CA PHE A 35 3.67 1.95 8.94
C PHE A 35 4.70 2.76 9.71
N THR A 36 4.73 4.09 9.56
CA THR A 36 5.60 4.96 10.34
C THR A 36 5.30 4.84 11.84
N LYS A 37 4.03 4.83 12.24
CA LYS A 37 3.65 4.63 13.64
C LYS A 37 3.94 3.23 14.17
N LEU A 38 3.92 2.22 13.31
CA LEU A 38 4.38 0.88 13.65
C LEU A 38 5.91 0.79 13.82
N GLY A 39 6.66 1.84 13.47
CA GLY A 39 8.12 1.86 13.57
C GLY A 39 8.83 1.37 12.31
N PHE A 40 8.18 1.41 11.15
CA PHE A 40 8.82 1.14 9.87
C PHE A 40 9.28 2.43 9.18
N ARG A 41 10.43 2.38 8.54
CA ARG A 41 10.81 3.35 7.52
C ARG A 41 10.08 3.00 6.22
N VAL A 42 9.22 3.90 5.76
CA VAL A 42 8.46 3.69 4.53
C VAL A 42 9.25 4.20 3.33
N VAL A 43 9.42 3.36 2.31
CA VAL A 43 10.04 3.72 1.03
C VAL A 43 8.99 3.63 -0.07
N LEU A 44 8.69 4.76 -0.68
CA LEU A 44 7.80 4.83 -1.85
C LEU A 44 8.64 4.69 -3.12
N SER A 45 8.19 3.89 -4.09
CA SER A 45 8.82 3.86 -5.41
C SER A 45 8.63 5.22 -6.12
N PRO A 46 9.52 5.63 -7.03
CA PRO A 46 9.48 6.95 -7.65
C PRO A 46 8.26 7.14 -8.55
N ALA A 47 8.10 8.34 -9.12
CA ALA A 47 7.08 8.58 -10.12
C ALA A 47 7.31 7.70 -11.36
N SER A 48 6.21 7.21 -11.93
CA SER A 48 6.25 6.38 -13.15
C SER A 48 6.94 7.10 -14.30
N ASN A 49 7.80 6.39 -14.98
CA ASN A 49 8.48 6.83 -16.18
C ASN A 49 8.69 5.65 -17.15
N LYS A 50 9.34 5.91 -18.28
CA LYS A 50 9.57 4.91 -19.32
C LYS A 50 10.51 3.79 -18.83
N GLU A 51 11.56 4.17 -18.10
CA GLU A 51 12.56 3.21 -17.59
C GLU A 51 11.91 2.22 -16.61
N ILE A 52 11.04 2.70 -15.71
CA ILE A 52 10.27 1.84 -14.80
C ILE A 52 9.37 0.89 -15.58
N TYR A 53 8.67 1.37 -16.61
CA TYR A 53 7.85 0.50 -17.45
C TYR A 53 8.70 -0.59 -18.12
N GLU A 54 9.79 -0.21 -18.77
CA GLU A 54 10.67 -1.14 -19.50
C GLU A 54 11.32 -2.17 -18.58
N SER A 55 11.68 -1.79 -17.35
CA SER A 55 12.26 -2.71 -16.38
C SER A 55 11.29 -3.84 -15.96
N GLY A 56 9.97 -3.57 -15.98
CA GLY A 56 8.95 -4.54 -15.60
C GLY A 56 8.43 -5.43 -16.71
N MET A 57 8.77 -5.18 -17.97
CA MET A 57 8.12 -5.78 -19.15
C MET A 57 8.19 -7.30 -19.19
N ASP A 58 9.28 -7.91 -18.77
CA ASP A 58 9.51 -9.36 -18.80
C ASP A 58 8.61 -10.16 -17.85
N SER A 59 8.07 -9.53 -16.82
CA SER A 59 7.16 -10.15 -15.84
C SER A 59 5.68 -9.91 -16.16
N ILE A 60 5.34 -9.11 -17.18
CA ILE A 60 3.94 -8.86 -17.58
C ILE A 60 3.37 -10.09 -18.27
N SER A 61 2.39 -10.71 -17.64
CA SER A 61 1.80 -11.97 -18.13
C SER A 61 0.74 -11.79 -19.22
N SER A 62 0.23 -10.58 -19.43
CA SER A 62 -0.85 -10.33 -20.40
C SER A 62 -0.74 -8.99 -21.08
N ASP A 63 -0.76 -9.01 -22.41
CA ASP A 63 -0.79 -7.79 -23.23
C ASP A 63 -2.10 -7.01 -23.08
N THR A 64 -3.17 -7.65 -22.62
CA THR A 64 -4.49 -7.03 -22.46
C THR A 64 -4.64 -6.24 -21.15
N ALA A 65 -3.70 -6.39 -20.20
CA ALA A 65 -3.69 -5.55 -19.00
C ALA A 65 -3.55 -4.08 -19.38
N CYS A 66 -4.26 -3.21 -18.65
CA CYS A 66 -4.17 -1.77 -18.89
C CYS A 66 -2.76 -1.23 -18.56
N TYR A 67 -2.37 -0.14 -19.19
CA TYR A 67 -1.03 0.42 -19.01
C TYR A 67 -0.68 0.75 -17.55
N PRO A 68 -1.58 1.34 -16.72
CA PRO A 68 -1.30 1.55 -15.30
C PRO A 68 -1.00 0.26 -14.53
N ALA A 69 -1.68 -0.84 -14.84
CA ALA A 69 -1.40 -2.14 -14.23
C ALA A 69 -0.02 -2.68 -14.65
N LYS A 70 0.36 -2.51 -15.90
CA LYS A 70 1.69 -2.92 -16.38
C LYS A 70 2.83 -2.19 -15.68
N LEU A 71 2.62 -0.93 -15.29
CA LEU A 71 3.61 -0.16 -14.52
C LEU A 71 3.93 -0.78 -13.15
N VAL A 72 2.98 -1.51 -12.54
CA VAL A 72 3.18 -2.14 -11.22
C VAL A 72 4.42 -3.02 -11.20
N HIS A 73 4.64 -3.80 -12.25
CA HIS A 73 5.79 -4.71 -12.36
C HIS A 73 7.13 -3.97 -12.22
N GLY A 74 7.27 -2.84 -12.93
CA GLY A 74 8.48 -2.02 -12.85
C GLY A 74 8.67 -1.34 -11.50
N HIS A 75 7.59 -0.87 -10.86
CA HIS A 75 7.66 -0.31 -9.52
C HIS A 75 8.08 -1.33 -8.48
N ILE A 76 7.58 -2.57 -8.58
CA ILE A 76 8.01 -3.67 -7.72
C ILE A 76 9.49 -4.00 -7.95
N LYS A 77 9.92 -4.13 -9.20
CA LYS A 77 11.34 -4.36 -9.51
C LYS A 77 12.24 -3.25 -8.98
N TRP A 78 11.84 -2.01 -9.15
CA TRP A 78 12.59 -0.88 -8.60
C TRP A 78 12.79 -1.00 -7.07
N LEU A 79 11.75 -1.36 -6.33
CA LEU A 79 11.86 -1.57 -4.89
C LEU A 79 12.84 -2.69 -4.55
N VAL A 80 12.76 -3.82 -5.25
CA VAL A 80 13.67 -4.96 -5.03
C VAL A 80 15.12 -4.61 -5.36
N GLU A 81 15.37 -3.91 -6.47
CA GLU A 81 16.70 -3.46 -6.92
C GLU A 81 17.31 -2.41 -5.98
N ASN A 82 16.48 -1.68 -5.21
CA ASN A 82 16.92 -0.78 -4.14
C ASN A 82 16.98 -1.47 -2.77
N ASP A 83 17.12 -2.79 -2.74
CA ASP A 83 17.32 -3.63 -1.55
C ASP A 83 16.14 -3.61 -0.56
N ILE A 84 14.93 -3.29 -1.02
CA ILE A 84 13.73 -3.35 -0.19
C ILE A 84 13.25 -4.80 -0.14
N LYS A 85 13.33 -5.41 1.02
CA LYS A 85 12.99 -6.82 1.25
C LYS A 85 11.55 -7.06 1.70
N ARG A 86 10.85 -6.03 2.12
CA ARG A 86 9.43 -6.10 2.48
C ARG A 86 8.65 -5.12 1.63
N ILE A 87 7.70 -5.62 0.86
CA ILE A 87 6.89 -4.81 -0.05
C ILE A 87 5.42 -5.01 0.30
N PHE A 88 4.70 -3.92 0.51
CA PHE A 88 3.28 -3.91 0.83
C PHE A 88 2.47 -3.35 -0.34
N TYR A 89 1.57 -4.17 -0.87
CA TYR A 89 0.65 -3.79 -1.93
C TYR A 89 -0.70 -4.50 -1.75
N PRO A 90 -1.68 -3.88 -1.05
CA PRO A 90 -2.91 -4.54 -0.65
C PRO A 90 -3.91 -4.75 -1.80
N SER A 91 -4.77 -5.75 -1.67
CA SER A 91 -5.95 -5.98 -2.51
C SER A 91 -7.14 -5.24 -1.93
N ILE A 92 -7.68 -4.24 -2.64
CA ILE A 92 -8.77 -3.38 -2.19
C ILE A 92 -9.91 -3.47 -3.20
N ASN A 93 -11.05 -4.06 -2.78
CA ASN A 93 -12.22 -4.22 -3.65
C ASN A 93 -13.13 -3.00 -3.62
N TYR A 94 -13.23 -2.33 -2.46
CA TYR A 94 -14.10 -1.20 -2.21
C TYR A 94 -13.28 -0.05 -1.67
N GLU A 95 -13.48 1.13 -2.25
CA GLU A 95 -12.98 2.36 -1.67
C GLU A 95 -13.96 2.92 -0.63
N VAL A 96 -13.48 3.91 0.07
CA VAL A 96 -14.30 4.70 0.99
C VAL A 96 -15.44 5.39 0.23
N GLU A 97 -16.66 5.32 0.75
CA GLU A 97 -17.79 6.02 0.17
C GLU A 97 -17.70 7.53 0.47
N GLU A 98 -17.01 8.28 -0.38
CA GLU A 98 -16.89 9.75 -0.25
C GLU A 98 -18.13 10.48 -0.72
N ASP A 99 -18.78 10.00 -1.78
CA ASP A 99 -19.97 10.57 -2.37
C ASP A 99 -21.16 9.59 -2.29
N LYS A 100 -22.10 9.87 -1.38
CA LYS A 100 -23.32 9.08 -1.19
C LYS A 100 -24.27 9.08 -2.40
N THR A 101 -24.06 9.96 -3.37
CA THR A 101 -24.83 9.99 -4.62
C THR A 101 -24.24 9.08 -5.70
N ALA A 102 -23.01 8.61 -5.50
CA ALA A 102 -22.38 7.66 -6.39
C ALA A 102 -23.12 6.31 -6.37
N PRO A 103 -23.28 5.66 -7.53
CA PRO A 103 -24.01 4.39 -7.61
C PRO A 103 -23.28 3.22 -6.95
N ASN A 104 -21.98 3.30 -6.80
CA ASN A 104 -21.13 2.34 -6.11
C ASN A 104 -19.73 2.92 -5.89
N HIS A 105 -18.92 2.23 -5.08
CA HIS A 105 -17.54 2.56 -4.76
C HIS A 105 -16.60 1.35 -4.96
N TYR A 106 -16.93 0.48 -5.92
CA TYR A 106 -16.08 -0.65 -6.29
C TYR A 106 -14.87 -0.19 -7.07
N ASN A 107 -13.72 -0.74 -6.71
CA ASN A 107 -12.55 -0.65 -7.54
C ASN A 107 -12.70 -1.42 -8.86
N CYS A 108 -11.97 -0.99 -9.86
CA CYS A 108 -11.79 -1.75 -11.08
C CYS A 108 -11.28 -3.17 -10.74
N PRO A 109 -11.79 -4.24 -11.39
CA PRO A 109 -11.32 -5.61 -11.15
C PRO A 109 -9.79 -5.77 -11.24
N ILE A 110 -9.14 -5.01 -12.11
CA ILE A 110 -7.67 -5.01 -12.20
C ILE A 110 -7.07 -4.48 -10.90
N VAL A 111 -7.52 -3.33 -10.39
CA VAL A 111 -7.02 -2.78 -9.11
C VAL A 111 -7.22 -3.77 -7.98
N ALA A 112 -8.41 -4.36 -7.89
CA ALA A 112 -8.80 -5.27 -6.80
C ALA A 112 -7.97 -6.57 -6.76
N THR A 113 -7.52 -7.09 -7.92
CA THR A 113 -6.88 -8.41 -8.01
C THR A 113 -5.41 -8.38 -8.40
N TYR A 114 -4.89 -7.23 -8.81
CA TYR A 114 -3.53 -7.15 -9.35
C TYR A 114 -2.43 -7.50 -8.36
N PRO A 115 -2.56 -7.23 -7.04
CA PRO A 115 -1.60 -7.71 -6.05
C PRO A 115 -1.40 -9.24 -6.09
N GLU A 116 -2.46 -10.03 -6.29
CA GLU A 116 -2.36 -11.48 -6.44
C GLU A 116 -1.69 -11.87 -7.75
N VAL A 117 -1.95 -11.12 -8.83
CA VAL A 117 -1.29 -11.34 -10.14
C VAL A 117 0.21 -11.13 -10.01
N ILE A 118 0.63 -10.06 -9.33
CA ILE A 118 2.04 -9.78 -9.03
C ILE A 118 2.67 -10.91 -8.22
N ASP A 119 2.02 -11.33 -7.13
CA ASP A 119 2.50 -12.41 -6.27
C ASP A 119 2.80 -13.69 -7.09
N LYS A 120 1.90 -14.08 -7.99
CA LYS A 120 2.07 -15.28 -8.80
C LYS A 120 3.09 -15.13 -9.93
N ASN A 121 3.07 -13.99 -10.63
CA ASN A 121 3.94 -13.78 -11.78
C ASN A 121 5.39 -13.47 -11.40
N MET A 122 5.63 -12.95 -10.21
CA MET A 122 6.95 -12.58 -9.72
C MET A 122 7.44 -13.46 -8.56
N ALA A 123 6.78 -14.60 -8.30
CA ALA A 123 7.09 -15.48 -7.17
C ALA A 123 8.56 -15.94 -7.17
N ASP A 124 9.08 -16.39 -8.30
CA ASP A 124 10.49 -16.82 -8.43
C ASP A 124 11.44 -15.64 -8.21
N TYR A 125 11.09 -14.46 -8.74
CA TYR A 125 11.88 -13.24 -8.56
C TYR A 125 11.91 -12.81 -7.09
N PHE A 126 10.79 -12.91 -6.37
CA PHE A 126 10.74 -12.64 -4.94
C PHE A 126 11.58 -13.64 -4.14
N TYR A 127 11.47 -14.92 -4.47
CA TYR A 127 12.25 -15.96 -3.82
C TYR A 127 13.76 -15.75 -4.00
N ASP A 128 14.21 -15.52 -5.23
CA ASP A 128 15.62 -15.33 -5.55
C ASP A 128 16.23 -14.09 -4.87
N ASN A 129 15.41 -13.06 -4.64
CA ASN A 129 15.82 -11.81 -3.99
C ASN A 129 15.50 -11.74 -2.49
N MET A 130 14.96 -12.82 -1.91
CA MET A 130 14.54 -12.90 -0.49
C MET A 130 13.55 -11.78 -0.12
N VAL A 131 12.58 -11.51 -0.98
CA VAL A 131 11.54 -10.49 -0.77
C VAL A 131 10.30 -11.10 -0.14
N GLU A 132 9.82 -10.48 0.92
CA GLU A 132 8.51 -10.73 1.52
C GLU A 132 7.48 -9.78 0.87
N PHE A 133 6.60 -10.33 0.06
CA PHE A 133 5.56 -9.56 -0.63
C PHE A 133 4.23 -9.69 0.11
N TYR A 134 3.73 -8.57 0.63
CA TYR A 134 2.52 -8.49 1.44
C TYR A 134 1.37 -7.90 0.64
N HIS A 135 0.34 -8.72 0.37
CA HIS A 135 -0.84 -8.31 -0.40
C HIS A 135 -2.15 -8.69 0.29
N PRO A 136 -2.38 -8.22 1.54
CA PRO A 136 -3.60 -8.56 2.26
C PRO A 136 -4.83 -8.01 1.56
N PHE A 137 -5.96 -8.68 1.76
CA PHE A 137 -7.26 -8.10 1.46
C PHE A 137 -7.61 -7.04 2.49
N VAL A 138 -7.91 -5.83 2.00
CA VAL A 138 -8.26 -4.67 2.85
C VAL A 138 -9.71 -4.26 2.60
N PRO A 139 -10.61 -4.46 3.57
CA PRO A 139 -12.00 -4.01 3.48
C PRO A 139 -12.14 -2.59 4.03
N TYR A 140 -12.27 -1.59 3.17
CA TYR A 140 -12.54 -0.21 3.58
C TYR A 140 -14.03 0.08 3.82
N ASP A 141 -14.90 -0.88 3.56
CA ASP A 141 -16.35 -0.78 3.72
C ASP A 141 -16.84 -0.99 5.16
N ASP A 142 -15.99 -1.53 6.06
CA ASP A 142 -16.32 -1.85 7.45
C ASP A 142 -15.08 -1.75 8.34
N ASP A 143 -15.04 -0.74 9.21
CA ASP A 143 -13.92 -0.46 10.12
C ASP A 143 -13.58 -1.65 11.04
N SER A 144 -14.61 -2.31 11.58
CA SER A 144 -14.41 -3.46 12.46
C SER A 144 -13.80 -4.65 11.71
N ARG A 145 -14.21 -4.83 10.45
CA ARG A 145 -13.67 -5.84 9.56
C ARG A 145 -12.24 -5.48 9.16
N PHE A 146 -11.98 -4.23 8.82
CA PHE A 146 -10.64 -3.72 8.52
C PHE A 146 -9.66 -4.01 9.67
N VAL A 147 -9.99 -3.59 10.89
CA VAL A 147 -9.17 -3.83 12.09
C VAL A 147 -8.91 -5.32 12.29
N ARG A 148 -9.96 -6.14 12.12
CA ARG A 148 -9.85 -7.60 12.30
C ARG A 148 -8.93 -8.24 11.25
N GLU A 149 -9.10 -7.88 9.97
CA GLU A 149 -8.30 -8.48 8.89
C GLU A 149 -6.83 -8.01 8.96
N MET A 150 -6.59 -6.73 9.23
CA MET A 150 -5.23 -6.21 9.45
C MET A 150 -4.57 -6.84 10.68
N THR A 151 -5.33 -7.00 11.76
CA THR A 151 -4.83 -7.68 12.96
C THR A 151 -4.44 -9.13 12.67
N LYS A 152 -5.27 -9.88 11.95
CA LYS A 152 -4.95 -11.26 11.55
C LYS A 152 -3.71 -11.32 10.66
N PHE A 153 -3.64 -10.45 9.66
CA PHE A 153 -2.53 -10.39 8.74
C PHE A 153 -1.20 -10.17 9.47
N PHE A 154 -1.11 -9.12 10.27
CA PHE A 154 0.12 -8.79 10.98
C PHE A 154 0.48 -9.76 12.10
N ASN A 155 -0.48 -10.45 12.71
CA ASN A 155 -0.19 -11.50 13.70
C ASN A 155 0.32 -12.80 13.07
N HIS A 156 -0.13 -13.11 11.86
CA HIS A 156 0.25 -14.35 11.19
C HIS A 156 1.62 -14.25 10.56
N GLU A 157 1.99 -13.04 10.17
CA GLU A 157 3.18 -12.80 9.35
C GLU A 157 4.43 -12.37 10.14
N ARG A 158 4.40 -12.21 11.44
CA ARG A 158 5.53 -11.99 12.36
C ARG A 158 5.43 -10.77 13.29
N ASP A 159 5.52 -11.02 14.58
CA ASP A 159 6.02 -10.12 15.65
C ASP A 159 5.43 -8.69 15.73
N ILE A 160 4.31 -8.43 15.10
CA ILE A 160 3.56 -7.21 15.34
C ILE A 160 2.54 -7.54 16.42
N ASP A 161 2.83 -7.05 17.62
CA ASP A 161 1.96 -7.20 18.77
C ASP A 161 0.54 -6.69 18.48
N LEU A 162 -0.43 -7.55 18.76
CA LEU A 162 -1.87 -7.30 18.63
C LEU A 162 -2.29 -5.98 19.26
N ASP A 163 -1.73 -5.65 20.41
CA ASP A 163 -2.09 -4.46 21.17
C ASP A 163 -1.52 -3.20 20.53
N SER A 164 -0.32 -3.26 19.95
CA SER A 164 0.25 -2.15 19.17
C SER A 164 -0.57 -1.87 17.92
N THR A 165 -0.95 -2.89 17.16
CA THR A 165 -1.78 -2.73 15.96
C THR A 165 -3.16 -2.18 16.31
N ARG A 166 -3.84 -2.73 17.33
CA ARG A 166 -5.13 -2.22 17.81
C ARG A 166 -5.04 -0.78 18.33
N ASN A 167 -3.98 -0.45 19.06
CA ASN A 167 -3.81 0.90 19.61
C ASN A 167 -3.54 1.92 18.51
N ILE A 168 -2.75 1.58 17.50
CA ILE A 168 -2.52 2.44 16.34
C ILE A 168 -3.82 2.65 15.57
N LEU A 169 -4.55 1.59 15.28
CA LEU A 169 -5.83 1.67 14.58
C LEU A 169 -6.86 2.48 15.38
N LYS A 170 -6.92 2.35 16.71
CA LYS A 170 -7.77 3.19 17.59
C LYS A 170 -7.32 4.63 17.67
N THR A 171 -6.01 4.90 17.65
CA THR A 171 -5.46 6.27 17.73
C THR A 171 -5.76 7.07 16.47
N TYR A 172 -6.02 6.40 15.34
CA TYR A 172 -6.48 7.02 14.10
C TYR A 172 -7.98 7.26 14.04
N ASP A 173 -8.69 7.00 15.17
CA ASP A 173 -10.14 7.15 15.24
C ASP A 173 -10.85 6.51 14.03
N LEU A 174 -10.55 5.22 13.81
CA LEU A 174 -11.24 4.42 12.80
C LEU A 174 -12.75 4.33 13.09
N GLU A 175 -13.18 4.69 14.33
CA GLU A 175 -14.59 4.87 14.67
C GLU A 175 -15.21 6.09 13.95
N ALA A 176 -14.42 7.07 13.56
CA ALA A 176 -14.85 8.14 12.66
C ALA A 176 -14.94 7.68 11.20
N GLY A 177 -14.48 6.47 10.95
CA GLY A 177 -14.56 5.78 9.67
C GLY A 177 -13.65 6.35 8.60
N ALA A 178 -13.78 5.76 7.47
CA ALA A 178 -13.18 6.17 6.23
C ALA A 178 -13.30 7.68 5.90
N ARG A 179 -14.20 8.41 6.57
CA ARG A 179 -14.37 9.87 6.42
C ARG A 179 -13.20 10.69 6.92
N ASP A 180 -12.58 10.29 8.05
CA ASP A 180 -11.37 10.97 8.55
C ASP A 180 -10.14 10.65 7.71
N TYR A 181 -10.15 9.54 7.03
CA TYR A 181 -9.13 9.17 6.06
C TYR A 181 -9.10 10.16 4.88
N GLY A 182 -10.24 10.44 4.26
CA GLY A 182 -10.38 11.44 3.21
C GLY A 182 -10.06 12.86 3.68
N LEU A 183 -10.59 13.26 4.84
CA LEU A 183 -10.34 14.57 5.45
C LEU A 183 -8.86 14.74 5.85
N PHE A 184 -8.22 13.72 6.37
CA PHE A 184 -6.81 13.76 6.70
C PHE A 184 -5.92 13.93 5.46
N SER A 185 -6.23 13.26 4.36
CA SER A 185 -5.51 13.44 3.09
C SER A 185 -5.77 14.82 2.48
N MET A 186 -6.98 15.36 2.60
CA MET A 186 -7.34 16.70 2.14
C MET A 186 -6.70 17.82 2.97
N GLU A 187 -6.69 17.72 4.30
CA GLU A 187 -6.06 18.72 5.16
C GLU A 187 -4.54 18.84 4.95
N ILE A 188 -3.88 17.74 4.61
CA ILE A 188 -2.45 17.75 4.31
C ILE A 188 -2.20 18.33 2.92
N SER A 189 -3.02 18.01 1.92
CA SER A 189 -2.89 18.59 0.58
C SER A 189 -3.14 20.09 0.58
N ASP A 190 -4.10 20.58 1.35
CA ASP A 190 -4.38 22.01 1.47
C ASP A 190 -3.25 22.79 2.17
N LYS A 191 -2.53 22.17 3.10
CA LYS A 191 -1.35 22.77 3.72
C LYS A 191 -0.13 22.79 2.79
N GLU A 192 0.04 21.78 1.95
CA GLU A 192 1.12 21.73 0.95
C GLU A 192 0.89 22.70 -0.21
N ILE A 193 -0.35 23.13 -0.45
CA ILE A 193 -0.70 24.09 -1.51
C ILE A 193 -0.51 25.56 -1.02
N THR A 194 -0.41 25.79 0.30
CA THR A 194 -0.33 27.14 0.89
C THR A 194 1.06 27.52 1.39
N GLU A 195 2.07 26.69 1.21
CA GLU A 195 3.50 26.99 1.39
C GLU A 195 4.24 26.97 0.04
#